data_78f9c1cfa135e772bf9d384e77bd027f
#
_entry.id   78f9c1cfa135e772bf9d384e77bd027f
#
_cell.length_a   1.000
_cell.length_b   1.000
_cell.length_c   1.000
_cell.angle_alpha   90.00
_cell.angle_beta   90.00
_cell.angle_gamma   90.00
#
_symmetry.space_group_name_H-M   'P 1'
#
loop_
_entity.id
_entity.type
_entity.pdbx_description
1 polymer ?
#
loop_
_entity_poly.entity_id
_entity_poly.type
_entity_poly.pdbx_seq_one_letter_code
_entity_poly.pdbx_strand_id
1 'polypeptide(L)'
;MTAAITSTELRDRIASDTPPRILDVRTPAEFETAHIDGSYNVPLDVLNDRGSDVAQHLDQSSDIVLVCRSGQRATQAAELLQSEGVTGGSVLEKGITDWEGQGFDVKRGVQRWDLERQVRLVAGSIVLSSVLGSVAVPRLKWLAAAIGGGLTYAAVSNTCAMGTALSKLPYNRCATTDAESVLSQLATPPGTDR
;
A
#
# COMPACT_ATOMS: atom_id res chain seq x y z
N MET A 1 -2.48 -0.21 -25.25
CA MET A 1 -1.14 -0.47 -24.63
C MET A 1 -0.86 0.67 -23.69
N THR A 2 -0.69 0.38 -22.41
CA THR A 2 -0.37 1.37 -21.40
C THR A 2 1.07 1.85 -21.60
N ALA A 3 1.30 3.16 -21.68
CA ALA A 3 2.63 3.72 -21.83
C ALA A 3 3.41 3.57 -20.50
N ALA A 4 4.66 3.16 -20.56
CA ALA A 4 5.56 3.19 -19.41
C ALA A 4 6.36 4.50 -19.44
N ILE A 5 6.52 5.13 -18.28
CA ILE A 5 7.32 6.35 -18.11
C ILE A 5 8.39 6.15 -17.05
N THR A 6 9.50 6.83 -17.20
CA THR A 6 10.60 6.83 -16.25
C THR A 6 10.36 7.81 -15.11
N SER A 7 11.08 7.65 -13.98
CA SER A 7 11.03 8.59 -12.86
C SER A 7 11.45 10.01 -13.26
N THR A 8 12.40 10.13 -14.16
CA THR A 8 12.85 11.44 -14.68
C THR A 8 11.76 12.12 -15.51
N GLU A 9 11.10 11.38 -16.41
CA GLU A 9 9.96 11.90 -17.19
C GLU A 9 8.81 12.32 -16.31
N LEU A 10 8.48 11.52 -15.29
CA LEU A 10 7.42 11.89 -14.34
C LEU A 10 7.77 13.18 -13.60
N ARG A 11 9.00 13.33 -13.12
CA ARG A 11 9.45 14.55 -12.45
C ARG A 11 9.30 15.77 -13.36
N ASP A 12 9.70 15.65 -14.62
CA ASP A 12 9.64 16.74 -15.59
C ASP A 12 8.17 17.09 -15.91
N ARG A 13 7.27 16.10 -15.99
CA ARG A 13 5.82 16.33 -16.13
C ARG A 13 5.20 16.99 -14.90
N ILE A 14 5.61 16.61 -13.68
CA ILE A 14 5.13 17.27 -12.44
C ILE A 14 5.51 18.76 -12.42
N ALA A 15 6.67 19.10 -12.97
CA ALA A 15 7.15 20.48 -13.04
C ALA A 15 6.54 21.28 -14.21
N SER A 16 5.71 20.69 -15.06
CA SER A 16 5.07 21.37 -16.19
C SER A 16 3.83 22.19 -15.75
N ASP A 17 3.32 23.03 -16.65
CA ASP A 17 2.10 23.82 -16.44
C ASP A 17 0.83 22.94 -16.26
N THR A 18 0.86 21.70 -16.75
CA THR A 18 -0.22 20.73 -16.65
C THR A 18 0.29 19.44 -16.01
N PRO A 19 0.47 19.42 -14.69
CA PRO A 19 0.98 18.22 -14.01
C PRO A 19 0.00 17.04 -14.14
N PRO A 20 0.50 15.81 -14.30
CA PRO A 20 -0.33 14.63 -14.39
C PRO A 20 -1.03 14.35 -13.05
N ARG A 21 -2.17 13.67 -13.10
CA ARG A 21 -2.81 13.12 -11.91
C ARG A 21 -2.12 11.82 -11.51
N ILE A 22 -1.46 11.79 -10.36
CA ILE A 22 -0.70 10.63 -9.90
C ILE A 22 -1.58 9.77 -8.99
N LEU A 23 -1.79 8.51 -9.35
CA LEU A 23 -2.55 7.54 -8.58
C LEU A 23 -1.61 6.47 -8.01
N ASP A 24 -1.43 6.48 -6.69
CA ASP A 24 -0.66 5.47 -5.98
C ASP A 24 -1.58 4.29 -5.61
N VAL A 25 -1.36 3.14 -6.26
CA VAL A 25 -2.18 1.94 -6.09
C VAL A 25 -1.65 0.99 -5.01
N ARG A 26 -0.79 1.49 -4.14
CA ARG A 26 -0.30 0.76 -2.97
C ARG A 26 -1.32 0.81 -1.83
N THR A 27 -1.06 -0.01 -0.83
CA THR A 27 -1.87 0.01 0.40
C THR A 27 -1.76 1.37 1.10
N PRO A 28 -2.79 1.78 1.89
CA PRO A 28 -2.74 3.02 2.66
C PRO A 28 -1.52 3.11 3.58
N ALA A 29 -1.09 2.00 4.16
CA ALA A 29 0.10 1.96 5.02
C ALA A 29 1.40 2.24 4.26
N GLU A 30 1.54 1.71 3.04
CA GLU A 30 2.68 2.01 2.17
C GLU A 30 2.67 3.49 1.76
N PHE A 31 1.49 4.02 1.42
CA PHE A 31 1.31 5.41 1.03
C PHE A 31 1.61 6.38 2.18
N GLU A 32 1.08 6.11 3.38
CA GLU A 32 1.39 6.91 4.58
C GLU A 32 2.89 6.92 4.91
N THR A 33 3.60 5.83 4.64
CA THR A 33 5.04 5.75 4.93
C THR A 33 5.86 6.68 4.04
N ALA A 34 5.61 6.65 2.75
CA ALA A 34 6.24 7.55 1.78
C ALA A 34 5.43 7.54 0.47
N HIS A 35 5.16 8.69 -0.11
CA HIS A 35 4.48 8.83 -1.40
C HIS A 35 5.00 10.06 -2.16
N ILE A 36 4.76 10.10 -3.46
CA ILE A 36 5.07 11.27 -4.29
C ILE A 36 4.10 12.39 -3.91
N ASP A 37 4.60 13.58 -3.63
CA ASP A 37 3.75 14.70 -3.23
C ASP A 37 2.70 15.03 -4.29
N GLY A 38 1.47 15.30 -3.85
CA GLY A 38 0.33 15.53 -4.75
C GLY A 38 -0.29 14.25 -5.35
N SER A 39 0.19 13.04 -4.98
CA SER A 39 -0.44 11.79 -5.40
C SER A 39 -1.66 11.42 -4.54
N TYR A 40 -2.62 10.73 -5.18
CA TYR A 40 -3.82 10.20 -4.54
C TYR A 40 -3.64 8.71 -4.25
N ASN A 41 -4.03 8.26 -3.06
CA ASN A 41 -4.00 6.83 -2.76
C ASN A 41 -5.29 6.14 -3.24
N VAL A 42 -5.17 5.28 -4.22
CA VAL A 42 -6.26 4.48 -4.78
C VAL A 42 -5.82 3.02 -4.77
N PRO A 43 -5.93 2.33 -3.64
CA PRO A 43 -5.46 0.95 -3.52
C PRO A 43 -6.02 0.01 -4.59
N LEU A 44 -5.21 -0.96 -5.02
CA LEU A 44 -5.58 -1.88 -6.11
C LEU A 44 -6.83 -2.71 -5.77
N ASP A 45 -7.06 -3.04 -4.49
CA ASP A 45 -8.27 -3.72 -4.02
C ASP A 45 -9.52 -2.85 -4.23
N VAL A 46 -9.44 -1.55 -3.96
CA VAL A 46 -10.53 -0.61 -4.26
C VAL A 46 -10.80 -0.53 -5.76
N LEU A 47 -9.76 -0.54 -6.59
CA LEU A 47 -9.92 -0.59 -8.05
C LEU A 47 -10.57 -1.89 -8.52
N ASN A 48 -10.24 -3.03 -7.92
CA ASN A 48 -10.87 -4.31 -8.25
C ASN A 48 -12.36 -4.33 -7.88
N ASP A 49 -12.73 -3.72 -6.76
CA ASP A 49 -14.10 -3.75 -6.24
C ASP A 49 -14.98 -2.65 -6.83
N ARG A 50 -14.40 -1.50 -7.15
CA ARG A 50 -15.11 -0.27 -7.53
C ARG A 50 -14.48 0.45 -8.74
N GLY A 51 -13.87 -0.28 -9.68
CA GLY A 51 -13.18 0.28 -10.83
C GLY A 51 -14.03 1.26 -11.64
N SER A 52 -15.29 0.90 -11.89
CA SER A 52 -16.25 1.76 -12.62
C SER A 52 -16.52 3.09 -11.92
N ASP A 53 -16.66 3.06 -10.58
CA ASP A 53 -16.90 4.28 -9.80
C ASP A 53 -15.66 5.19 -9.84
N VAL A 54 -14.47 4.62 -9.70
CA VAL A 54 -13.20 5.36 -9.83
C VAL A 54 -13.05 5.95 -11.23
N ALA A 55 -13.35 5.17 -12.28
CA ALA A 55 -13.26 5.61 -13.67
C ALA A 55 -14.17 6.81 -13.95
N GLN A 56 -15.36 6.87 -13.35
CA GLN A 56 -16.29 8.00 -13.49
C GLN A 56 -15.76 9.31 -12.88
N HIS A 57 -14.89 9.22 -11.85
CA HIS A 57 -14.26 10.38 -11.19
C HIS A 57 -12.93 10.79 -11.85
N LEU A 58 -12.43 9.97 -12.78
CA LEU A 58 -11.27 10.29 -13.58
C LEU A 58 -11.72 10.93 -14.88
N ASP A 59 -11.32 12.18 -15.11
CA ASP A 59 -11.58 12.84 -16.37
C ASP A 59 -10.84 12.08 -17.49
N GLN A 60 -11.57 11.65 -18.52
CA GLN A 60 -11.02 10.87 -19.66
C GLN A 60 -9.92 11.61 -20.43
N SER A 61 -9.82 12.92 -20.28
CA SER A 61 -8.79 13.77 -20.88
C SER A 61 -7.57 14.00 -19.99
N SER A 62 -7.58 13.52 -18.74
CA SER A 62 -6.49 13.74 -17.80
C SER A 62 -5.29 12.85 -18.09
N ASP A 63 -4.09 13.41 -18.08
CA ASP A 63 -2.84 12.63 -18.03
C ASP A 63 -2.73 11.95 -16.66
N ILE A 64 -2.87 10.62 -16.65
CA ILE A 64 -2.88 9.81 -15.43
C ILE A 64 -1.59 9.01 -15.34
N VAL A 65 -0.91 9.06 -14.20
CA VAL A 65 0.25 8.23 -13.92
C VAL A 65 -0.02 7.32 -12.73
N LEU A 66 0.05 6.02 -12.98
CA LEU A 66 -0.14 4.98 -11.99
C LEU A 66 1.20 4.61 -11.35
N VAL A 67 1.24 4.63 -10.01
CA VAL A 67 2.44 4.36 -9.23
C VAL A 67 2.18 3.21 -8.28
N CYS A 68 3.13 2.29 -8.18
CA CYS A 68 3.20 1.32 -7.10
C CYS A 68 4.66 1.12 -6.66
N ARG A 69 4.96 0.06 -5.95
CA ARG A 69 6.32 -0.19 -5.47
C ARG A 69 7.32 -0.44 -6.61
N SER A 70 6.97 -1.30 -7.58
CA SER A 70 7.87 -1.81 -8.64
C SER A 70 7.28 -1.80 -10.05
N GLY A 71 6.11 -1.21 -10.28
CA GLY A 71 5.40 -1.18 -11.56
C GLY A 71 4.32 -2.26 -11.72
N GLN A 72 4.44 -3.44 -11.11
CA GLN A 72 3.53 -4.58 -11.35
C GLN A 72 2.05 -4.29 -11.00
N ARG A 73 1.77 -3.80 -9.79
CA ARG A 73 0.39 -3.44 -9.38
C ARG A 73 -0.17 -2.29 -10.22
N ALA A 74 0.70 -1.36 -10.60
CA ALA A 74 0.33 -0.23 -11.45
C ALA A 74 -0.07 -0.69 -12.87
N THR A 75 0.60 -1.71 -13.42
CA THR A 75 0.20 -2.31 -14.69
C THR A 75 -1.17 -2.98 -14.60
N GLN A 76 -1.42 -3.75 -13.54
CA GLN A 76 -2.74 -4.35 -13.31
C GLN A 76 -3.85 -3.30 -13.16
N ALA A 77 -3.57 -2.23 -12.41
CA ALA A 77 -4.49 -1.11 -12.26
C ALA A 77 -4.78 -0.41 -13.59
N ALA A 78 -3.76 -0.26 -14.44
CA ALA A 78 -3.93 0.33 -15.77
C ALA A 78 -4.83 -0.52 -16.67
N GLU A 79 -4.68 -1.84 -16.63
CA GLU A 79 -5.53 -2.78 -17.38
C GLU A 79 -6.98 -2.72 -16.90
N LEU A 80 -7.20 -2.65 -15.58
CA LEU A 80 -8.54 -2.48 -15.00
C LEU A 80 -9.19 -1.17 -15.45
N LEU A 81 -8.50 -0.04 -15.29
CA LEU A 81 -9.01 1.27 -15.70
C LEU A 81 -9.27 1.33 -17.22
N GLN A 82 -8.42 0.69 -18.01
CA GLN A 82 -8.64 0.59 -19.47
C GLN A 82 -9.90 -0.21 -19.79
N SER A 83 -10.20 -1.28 -19.06
CA SER A 83 -11.45 -2.05 -19.24
C SER A 83 -12.70 -1.24 -18.87
N GLU A 84 -12.56 -0.26 -17.98
CA GLU A 84 -13.62 0.69 -17.58
C GLU A 84 -13.67 1.96 -18.48
N GLY A 85 -12.90 1.97 -19.58
CA GLY A 85 -12.95 3.05 -20.60
C GLY A 85 -12.01 4.22 -20.34
N VAL A 86 -11.17 4.18 -19.30
CA VAL A 86 -10.16 5.21 -19.07
C VAL A 86 -8.99 5.00 -20.05
N THR A 87 -8.80 5.97 -20.94
CA THR A 87 -7.71 5.97 -21.93
C THR A 87 -6.65 7.00 -21.54
N GLY A 88 -5.37 6.72 -21.77
CA GLY A 88 -4.29 7.69 -21.55
C GLY A 88 -3.50 7.50 -20.24
N GLY A 89 -3.72 6.44 -19.48
CA GLY A 89 -2.92 6.13 -18.30
C GLY A 89 -1.50 5.67 -18.63
N SER A 90 -0.51 6.20 -17.93
CA SER A 90 0.89 5.78 -17.96
C SER A 90 1.27 5.07 -16.67
N VAL A 91 2.25 4.18 -16.71
CA VAL A 91 2.77 3.45 -15.55
C VAL A 91 4.18 3.89 -15.23
N LEU A 92 4.48 4.22 -13.99
CA LEU A 92 5.84 4.46 -13.53
C LEU A 92 6.61 3.13 -13.52
N GLU A 93 7.55 2.96 -14.47
CA GLU A 93 8.14 1.68 -14.88
C GLU A 93 8.72 0.86 -13.71
N LYS A 94 9.47 1.47 -12.82
CA LYS A 94 10.09 0.81 -11.65
C LYS A 94 9.45 1.25 -10.32
N GLY A 95 8.33 1.97 -10.41
CA GLY A 95 7.57 2.45 -9.28
C GLY A 95 8.34 3.42 -8.37
N ILE A 96 7.81 3.60 -7.15
CA ILE A 96 8.38 4.54 -6.19
C ILE A 96 9.78 4.15 -5.71
N THR A 97 10.17 2.87 -5.83
CA THR A 97 11.51 2.41 -5.45
C THR A 97 12.59 3.06 -6.32
N ASP A 98 12.35 3.20 -7.62
CA ASP A 98 13.27 3.89 -8.53
C ASP A 98 13.24 5.40 -8.30
N TRP A 99 12.05 5.98 -8.07
CA TRP A 99 11.89 7.40 -7.74
C TRP A 99 12.74 7.80 -6.53
N GLU A 100 12.64 7.05 -5.42
CA GLU A 100 13.47 7.26 -4.23
C GLU A 100 14.96 6.97 -4.49
N GLY A 101 15.25 5.94 -5.29
CA GLY A 101 16.63 5.58 -5.65
C GLY A 101 17.36 6.66 -6.46
N GLN A 102 16.63 7.46 -7.23
CA GLN A 102 17.15 8.63 -7.94
C GLN A 102 17.25 9.88 -7.07
N GLY A 103 16.83 9.79 -5.80
CA GLY A 103 16.90 10.91 -4.85
C GLY A 103 15.82 11.96 -5.04
N PHE A 104 14.70 11.61 -5.72
CA PHE A 104 13.58 12.52 -5.88
C PHE A 104 12.75 12.59 -4.59
N ASP A 105 12.17 13.75 -4.33
CA ASP A 105 11.45 14.02 -3.11
C ASP A 105 10.20 13.14 -2.96
N VAL A 106 10.00 12.64 -1.74
CA VAL A 106 8.80 11.94 -1.32
C VAL A 106 8.28 12.56 -0.02
N LYS A 107 6.99 12.70 0.08
CA LYS A 107 6.33 13.08 1.33
C LYS A 107 6.34 11.86 2.26
N ARG A 108 6.97 12.02 3.41
CA ARG A 108 7.08 10.95 4.42
C ARG A 108 6.14 11.24 5.57
N GLY A 109 5.33 10.26 5.89
CA GLY A 109 4.46 10.29 7.06
C GLY A 109 4.99 9.42 8.20
N VAL A 110 4.09 8.90 9.02
CA VAL A 110 4.45 8.04 10.15
C VAL A 110 4.91 6.68 9.64
N GLN A 111 6.18 6.39 9.84
CA GLN A 111 6.73 5.07 9.52
C GLN A 111 6.16 4.03 10.50
N ARG A 112 5.24 3.21 10.03
CA ARG A 112 4.70 2.09 10.79
C ARG A 112 5.42 0.81 10.38
N TRP A 113 5.64 -0.05 11.36
CA TRP A 113 6.21 -1.35 11.08
C TRP A 113 5.17 -2.21 10.35
N ASP A 114 5.63 -2.92 9.31
CA ASP A 114 4.79 -3.90 8.62
C ASP A 114 4.17 -4.89 9.63
N LEU A 115 2.90 -5.22 9.43
CA LEU A 115 2.16 -6.12 10.31
C LEU A 115 2.89 -7.46 10.46
N GLU A 116 3.50 -7.96 9.39
CA GLU A 116 4.29 -9.17 9.41
C GLU A 116 5.50 -9.07 10.36
N ARG A 117 6.19 -7.93 10.36
CA ARG A 117 7.31 -7.66 11.29
C ARG A 117 6.83 -7.63 12.73
N GLN A 118 5.66 -7.04 12.99
CA GLN A 118 5.05 -7.00 14.32
C GLN A 118 4.68 -8.40 14.79
N VAL A 119 4.05 -9.21 13.93
CA VAL A 119 3.71 -10.61 14.21
C VAL A 119 4.96 -11.41 14.57
N ARG A 120 6.02 -11.30 13.78
CA ARG A 120 7.30 -11.98 14.06
C ARG A 120 7.91 -11.57 15.40
N LEU A 121 7.88 -10.27 15.70
CA LEU A 121 8.40 -9.77 16.99
C LEU A 121 7.60 -10.33 18.15
N VAL A 122 6.27 -10.21 18.11
CA VAL A 122 5.38 -10.64 19.21
C VAL A 122 5.48 -12.16 19.40
N ALA A 123 5.31 -12.93 18.33
CA ALA A 123 5.39 -14.39 18.41
C ALA A 123 6.78 -14.88 18.86
N GLY A 124 7.84 -14.32 18.29
CA GLY A 124 9.21 -14.63 18.66
C GLY A 124 9.52 -14.30 20.13
N SER A 125 9.06 -13.15 20.63
CA SER A 125 9.25 -12.75 22.03
C SER A 125 8.52 -13.69 22.99
N ILE A 126 7.30 -14.10 22.67
CA ILE A 126 6.54 -15.04 23.50
C ILE A 126 7.22 -16.42 23.53
N VAL A 127 7.65 -16.92 22.38
CA VAL A 127 8.36 -18.20 22.28
C VAL A 127 9.67 -18.15 23.07
N LEU A 128 10.49 -17.13 22.86
CA LEU A 128 11.76 -16.96 23.56
C LEU A 128 11.56 -16.88 25.08
N SER A 129 10.65 -16.04 25.54
CA SER A 129 10.35 -15.89 26.97
C SER A 129 9.80 -17.18 27.57
N SER A 130 8.97 -17.92 26.83
CA SER A 130 8.41 -19.19 27.29
C SER A 130 9.48 -20.29 27.41
N VAL A 131 10.42 -20.34 26.45
CA VAL A 131 11.53 -21.31 26.50
C VAL A 131 12.49 -20.99 27.64
N LEU A 132 12.92 -19.72 27.77
CA LEU A 132 13.80 -19.30 28.88
C LEU A 132 13.13 -19.51 30.23
N GLY A 133 11.86 -19.11 30.37
CA GLY A 133 11.11 -19.28 31.61
C GLY A 133 10.82 -20.75 31.96
N SER A 134 10.86 -21.65 30.97
CA SER A 134 10.62 -23.08 31.22
C SER A 134 11.74 -23.75 32.04
N VAL A 135 12.90 -23.10 32.18
CA VAL A 135 13.98 -23.54 33.08
C VAL A 135 13.51 -23.47 34.55
N ALA A 136 12.76 -22.42 34.91
CA ALA A 136 12.21 -22.25 36.26
C ALA A 136 10.80 -22.86 36.38
N VAL A 137 9.98 -22.76 35.35
CA VAL A 137 8.60 -23.27 35.32
C VAL A 137 8.41 -24.21 34.11
N PRO A 138 8.59 -25.52 34.25
CA PRO A 138 8.61 -26.47 33.13
C PRO A 138 7.34 -26.49 32.27
N ARG A 139 6.22 -25.97 32.77
CA ARG A 139 4.95 -25.89 32.00
C ARG A 139 4.97 -24.86 30.90
N LEU A 140 5.85 -23.84 30.96
CA LEU A 140 5.95 -22.77 29.94
C LEU A 140 6.37 -23.28 28.57
N LYS A 141 7.05 -24.44 28.49
CA LYS A 141 7.38 -25.07 27.20
C LYS A 141 6.16 -25.36 26.33
N TRP A 142 5.00 -25.63 26.96
CA TRP A 142 3.77 -25.90 26.23
C TRP A 142 3.18 -24.64 25.60
N LEU A 143 3.43 -23.47 26.19
CA LEU A 143 3.04 -22.19 25.57
C LEU A 143 3.88 -21.94 24.31
N ALA A 144 5.18 -22.18 24.36
CA ALA A 144 6.05 -22.11 23.18
C ALA A 144 5.58 -23.07 22.07
N ALA A 145 5.22 -24.30 22.44
CA ALA A 145 4.71 -25.30 21.50
C ALA A 145 3.37 -24.87 20.87
N ALA A 146 2.46 -24.30 21.67
CA ALA A 146 1.17 -23.79 21.17
C ALA A 146 1.35 -22.63 20.16
N ILE A 147 2.22 -21.68 20.46
CA ILE A 147 2.53 -20.57 19.53
C ILE A 147 3.18 -21.10 18.25
N GLY A 148 4.17 -21.99 18.37
CA GLY A 148 4.81 -22.61 17.20
C GLY A 148 3.84 -23.38 16.32
N GLY A 149 2.98 -24.20 16.92
CA GLY A 149 1.92 -24.93 16.20
C GLY A 149 0.91 -24.01 15.54
N GLY A 150 0.51 -22.94 16.23
CA GLY A 150 -0.37 -21.89 15.66
C GLY A 150 0.24 -21.19 14.45
N LEU A 151 1.52 -20.87 14.50
CA LEU A 151 2.24 -20.27 13.35
C LEU A 151 2.36 -21.25 12.17
N THR A 152 2.62 -22.52 12.44
CA THR A 152 2.65 -23.57 11.41
C THR A 152 1.27 -23.72 10.75
N TYR A 153 0.21 -23.78 11.54
CA TYR A 153 -1.16 -23.84 11.04
C TYR A 153 -1.50 -22.60 10.20
N ALA A 154 -1.14 -21.41 10.68
CA ALA A 154 -1.36 -20.15 9.98
C ALA A 154 -0.67 -20.12 8.60
N ALA A 155 0.55 -20.67 8.50
CA ALA A 155 1.30 -20.77 7.25
C ALA A 155 0.62 -21.72 6.24
N VAL A 156 0.09 -22.85 6.71
CA VAL A 156 -0.57 -23.85 5.84
C VAL A 156 -1.97 -23.41 5.42
N SER A 157 -2.73 -22.76 6.33
CA SER A 157 -4.12 -22.34 6.09
C SER A 157 -4.24 -20.94 5.47
N ASN A 158 -3.12 -20.23 5.28
CA ASN A 158 -3.09 -18.83 4.89
C ASN A 158 -3.96 -17.90 5.78
N THR A 159 -4.14 -18.27 7.05
CA THR A 159 -4.96 -17.54 8.03
C THR A 159 -4.10 -17.20 9.24
N CYS A 160 -3.90 -15.91 9.54
CA CYS A 160 -3.10 -15.47 10.68
C CYS A 160 -3.98 -14.80 11.74
N ALA A 161 -4.39 -15.56 12.76
CA ALA A 161 -5.18 -15.03 13.89
C ALA A 161 -4.45 -13.89 14.64
N MET A 162 -3.13 -14.00 14.80
CA MET A 162 -2.30 -12.94 15.41
C MET A 162 -2.26 -11.68 14.54
N GLY A 163 -2.13 -11.83 13.22
CA GLY A 163 -2.21 -10.71 12.27
C GLY A 163 -3.57 -10.01 12.36
N THR A 164 -4.66 -10.78 12.39
CA THR A 164 -6.03 -10.24 12.55
C THR A 164 -6.20 -9.52 13.89
N ALA A 165 -5.61 -10.03 14.97
CA ALA A 165 -5.68 -9.39 16.28
C ALA A 165 -4.87 -8.08 16.30
N LEU A 166 -3.65 -8.08 15.73
CA LEU A 166 -2.79 -6.90 15.66
C LEU A 166 -3.36 -5.83 14.73
N SER A 167 -4.04 -6.20 13.64
CA SER A 167 -4.66 -5.23 12.72
C SER A 167 -5.76 -4.40 13.40
N LYS A 168 -6.39 -4.93 14.46
CA LYS A 168 -7.42 -4.21 15.25
C LYS A 168 -6.86 -3.17 16.21
N LEU A 169 -5.55 -3.17 16.46
CA LEU A 169 -4.93 -2.18 17.34
C LEU A 169 -4.96 -0.78 16.70
N PRO A 170 -5.15 0.30 17.51
CA PRO A 170 -5.15 1.67 17.01
C PRO A 170 -3.91 2.03 16.20
N TYR A 171 -2.75 1.47 16.56
CA TYR A 171 -1.48 1.64 15.85
C TYR A 171 -1.53 1.12 14.40
N ASN A 172 -2.28 0.04 14.15
CA ASN A 172 -2.39 -0.61 12.85
C ASN A 172 -3.66 -0.24 12.08
N ARG A 173 -4.55 0.52 12.70
CA ARG A 173 -5.64 1.15 11.98
C ARG A 173 -5.03 2.30 11.17
N CYS A 174 -4.56 2.00 9.97
CA CYS A 174 -4.47 3.04 8.94
C CYS A 174 -5.87 3.64 8.81
N ALA A 175 -5.94 4.93 8.51
CA ALA A 175 -7.19 5.49 8.02
C ALA A 175 -7.68 4.51 6.95
N THR A 176 -8.74 3.77 7.25
CA THR A 176 -9.38 2.89 6.28
C THR A 176 -9.70 3.82 5.13
N THR A 177 -9.00 3.64 4.02
CA THR A 177 -9.35 4.35 2.81
C THR A 177 -10.63 3.67 2.35
N ASP A 178 -11.76 4.04 2.99
CA ASP A 178 -13.07 3.65 2.50
C ASP A 178 -13.14 4.11 1.05
N ALA A 179 -13.67 3.26 0.17
CA ALA A 179 -13.81 3.60 -1.24
C ALA A 179 -14.48 4.98 -1.42
N GLU A 180 -15.38 5.34 -0.51
CA GLU A 180 -16.02 6.66 -0.46
C GLU A 180 -15.03 7.81 -0.19
N SER A 181 -14.04 7.61 0.67
CA SER A 181 -12.98 8.61 0.92
C SER A 181 -12.04 8.77 -0.28
N VAL A 182 -11.74 7.68 -0.99
CA VAL A 182 -10.99 7.72 -2.25
C VAL A 182 -11.75 8.53 -3.31
N LEU A 183 -13.03 8.22 -3.50
CA LEU A 183 -13.86 8.91 -4.49
C LEU A 183 -14.00 10.42 -4.15
N SER A 184 -14.15 10.77 -2.88
CA SER A 184 -14.20 12.17 -2.44
C SER A 184 -12.89 12.92 -2.68
N GLN A 185 -11.74 12.27 -2.49
CA GLN A 185 -10.43 12.84 -2.81
C GLN A 185 -10.25 13.04 -4.32
N LEU A 186 -10.70 12.09 -5.12
CA LEU A 186 -10.62 12.20 -6.59
C LEU A 186 -11.55 13.28 -7.15
N ALA A 187 -12.65 13.59 -6.47
CA ALA A 187 -13.56 14.65 -6.84
C ALA A 187 -12.99 16.06 -6.58
N THR A 188 -11.94 16.17 -5.74
CA THR A 188 -11.30 17.46 -5.42
C THR A 188 -10.13 17.70 -6.37
N PRO A 189 -10.08 18.83 -7.10
CA PRO A 189 -8.96 19.12 -7.99
C PRO A 189 -7.66 19.26 -7.19
N PRO A 190 -6.50 18.82 -7.75
CA PRO A 190 -5.21 18.94 -7.10
C PRO A 190 -4.88 20.43 -6.86
N GLY A 191 -4.61 20.81 -5.61
CA GLY A 191 -4.06 22.14 -5.29
C GLY A 191 -4.89 23.04 -4.38
N THR A 192 -5.96 22.58 -3.73
CA THR A 192 -6.77 23.43 -2.82
C THR A 192 -6.29 23.46 -1.36
N ASP A 193 -5.31 22.65 -0.99
CA ASP A 193 -4.67 22.68 0.33
C ASP A 193 -3.22 23.21 0.23
N ARG A 194 -3.10 24.51 0.05
CA ARG A 194 -1.87 25.27 0.32
C ARG A 194 -2.10 26.24 1.44
#